data_7fc48a9543f81fc2399752f9cc7509cd
#
_entry.id   7fc48a9543f81fc2399752f9cc7509cd
#
_cell.length_a   1.000
_cell.length_b   1.000
_cell.length_c   1.000
_cell.angle_alpha   90.00
_cell.angle_beta   90.00
_cell.angle_gamma   90.00
#
_symmetry.space_group_name_H-M   'P 1'
#
loop_
_entity.id
_entity.type
_entity.pdbx_description
1 polymer ?
#
loop_
_entity_poly.entity_id
_entity_poly.type
_entity_poly.pdbx_seq_one_letter_code
_entity_poly.pdbx_strand_id
1 'polypeptide(L)'
;MNKQLAAFLRQFESTGSSEADRYLGCHAAEDGFVFRVWAPNAQRISVTGDFNFWNEEDLPMMPVGGGIWEAVSKFAKRGGAYKYCVTGADGTKVYKADPYGNRAMPLPETSSVIDPPEKFRWTDAVYRRNKLRQTSLQRPVNIYEVHAGSWKRHDDGSYLSYTELAEQLI
;
A
#
# COMPACT_ATOMS: atom_id res chain seq x y z
N MET A 1 21.65 -7.53 11.25
CA MET A 1 20.24 -7.12 11.25
C MET A 1 20.17 -5.61 11.20
N ASN A 2 19.47 -5.04 10.21
CA ASN A 2 19.34 -3.59 10.04
C ASN A 2 18.62 -2.98 11.29
N LYS A 3 19.07 -1.80 11.76
CA LYS A 3 18.47 -1.11 12.93
C LYS A 3 16.96 -0.84 12.75
N GLN A 4 16.53 -0.54 11.53
CA GLN A 4 15.11 -0.34 11.21
C GLN A 4 14.29 -1.62 11.38
N LEU A 5 14.79 -2.76 10.88
CA LEU A 5 14.14 -4.05 11.05
C LEU A 5 14.02 -4.42 12.53
N ALA A 6 15.09 -4.24 13.31
CA ALA A 6 15.07 -4.56 14.74
C ALA A 6 14.09 -3.67 15.53
N ALA A 7 13.95 -2.40 15.16
CA ALA A 7 12.97 -1.49 15.76
C ALA A 7 11.54 -1.89 15.37
N PHE A 8 11.31 -2.19 14.09
CA PHE A 8 10.01 -2.63 13.59
C PHE A 8 9.57 -3.94 14.26
N LEU A 9 10.43 -4.96 14.32
CA LEU A 9 10.09 -6.25 14.92
C LEU A 9 9.70 -6.14 16.39
N ARG A 10 10.43 -5.36 17.18
CA ARG A 10 10.08 -5.14 18.59
C ARG A 10 8.69 -4.56 18.78
N GLN A 11 8.28 -3.63 17.92
CA GLN A 11 6.95 -3.03 17.98
C GLN A 11 5.89 -3.98 17.41
N PHE A 12 6.19 -4.66 16.31
CA PHE A 12 5.27 -5.55 15.62
C PHE A 12 4.92 -6.79 16.45
N GLU A 13 5.91 -7.40 17.12
CA GLU A 13 5.72 -8.59 17.95
C GLU A 13 4.98 -8.29 19.27
N SER A 14 5.14 -7.07 19.81
CA SER A 14 4.55 -6.73 21.13
C SER A 14 3.09 -6.31 21.07
N THR A 15 2.66 -5.58 20.03
CA THR A 15 1.32 -4.95 19.99
C THR A 15 0.63 -5.01 18.65
N GLY A 16 1.27 -5.56 17.61
CA GLY A 16 0.97 -5.22 16.23
C GLY A 16 1.30 -3.75 15.97
N SER A 17 1.82 -3.40 14.81
CA SER A 17 2.13 -2.01 14.50
C SER A 17 1.03 -1.38 13.67
N SER A 18 0.41 -0.30 14.16
CA SER A 18 -0.47 0.54 13.35
C SER A 18 0.28 1.26 12.20
N GLU A 19 1.61 1.20 12.20
CA GLU A 19 2.49 1.78 11.17
C GLU A 19 3.22 0.70 10.36
N ALA A 20 2.66 -0.53 10.32
CA ALA A 20 3.28 -1.64 9.60
C ALA A 20 3.44 -1.36 8.09
N ASP A 21 2.54 -0.57 7.53
CA ASP A 21 2.57 -0.07 6.15
C ASP A 21 3.81 0.77 5.81
N ARG A 22 4.47 1.37 6.81
CA ARG A 22 5.72 2.11 6.61
C ARG A 22 6.94 1.20 6.39
N TYR A 23 6.81 -0.07 6.75
CA TYR A 23 7.88 -1.05 6.60
C TYR A 23 7.54 -2.18 5.64
N LEU A 24 6.35 -2.77 5.80
CA LEU A 24 5.83 -3.81 4.92
C LEU A 24 5.26 -3.20 3.63
N GLY A 25 5.17 -4.01 2.58
CA GLY A 25 4.73 -3.57 1.27
C GLY A 25 5.88 -3.24 0.32
N CYS A 26 5.57 -2.49 -0.72
CA CYS A 26 6.54 -2.06 -1.74
C CYS A 26 6.96 -0.61 -1.49
N HIS A 27 8.26 -0.38 -1.29
CA HIS A 27 8.82 0.94 -1.01
C HIS A 27 9.96 1.28 -1.98
N ALA A 28 10.19 2.58 -2.19
CA ALA A 28 11.36 3.03 -2.94
C ALA A 28 12.65 2.69 -2.17
N ALA A 29 13.64 2.19 -2.86
CA ALA A 29 14.99 1.91 -2.38
C ALA A 29 15.99 2.78 -3.15
N GLU A 30 17.27 2.76 -2.75
CA GLU A 30 18.34 3.52 -3.42
C GLU A 30 18.42 3.13 -4.89
N ASP A 31 18.39 1.82 -5.18
CA ASP A 31 18.42 1.26 -6.53
C ASP A 31 17.13 0.49 -6.85
N GLY A 32 16.02 1.20 -7.05
CA GLY A 32 14.75 0.57 -7.45
C GLY A 32 13.73 0.44 -6.31
N PHE A 33 13.20 -0.76 -6.07
CA PHE A 33 12.14 -0.99 -5.10
C PHE A 33 12.44 -2.18 -4.20
N VAL A 34 12.12 -2.04 -2.92
CA VAL A 34 12.15 -3.11 -1.93
C VAL A 34 10.74 -3.61 -1.67
N PHE A 35 10.58 -4.92 -1.64
CA PHE A 35 9.33 -5.61 -1.34
C PHE A 35 9.49 -6.33 -0.01
N ARG A 36 8.53 -6.15 0.90
CA ARG A 36 8.51 -6.80 2.21
C ARG A 36 7.14 -7.34 2.52
N VAL A 37 7.09 -8.59 2.95
CA VAL A 37 5.84 -9.25 3.35
C VAL A 37 6.04 -10.08 4.61
N TRP A 38 5.05 -10.06 5.48
CA TRP A 38 5.01 -10.93 6.65
C TRP A 38 4.29 -12.22 6.28
N ALA A 39 5.02 -13.34 6.31
CA ALA A 39 4.49 -14.67 5.99
C ALA A 39 5.28 -15.74 6.77
N PRO A 40 5.02 -15.86 8.10
CA PRO A 40 5.82 -16.68 9.00
C PRO A 40 5.77 -18.18 8.67
N ASN A 41 4.72 -18.65 8.02
CA ASN A 41 4.52 -20.06 7.69
C ASN A 41 4.90 -20.42 6.24
N ALA A 42 5.40 -19.46 5.46
CA ALA A 42 5.84 -19.73 4.10
C ALA A 42 7.18 -20.46 4.09
N GLN A 43 7.34 -21.43 3.19
CA GLN A 43 8.61 -22.09 2.93
C GLN A 43 9.47 -21.30 1.93
N ARG A 44 8.83 -20.71 0.94
CA ARG A 44 9.47 -19.88 -0.09
C ARG A 44 8.52 -18.79 -0.53
N ILE A 45 9.06 -17.61 -0.80
CA ILE A 45 8.34 -16.51 -1.43
C ILE A 45 9.20 -15.95 -2.55
N SER A 46 8.57 -15.54 -3.64
CA SER A 46 9.18 -14.72 -4.68
C SER A 46 8.24 -13.60 -5.09
N VAL A 47 8.81 -12.53 -5.67
CA VAL A 47 8.05 -11.45 -6.27
C VAL A 47 8.01 -11.64 -7.76
N THR A 48 6.82 -11.66 -8.35
CA THR A 48 6.62 -11.76 -9.78
C THR A 48 5.81 -10.57 -10.28
N GLY A 49 6.12 -10.06 -11.46
CA GLY A 49 5.47 -8.87 -12.00
C GLY A 49 6.00 -8.48 -13.38
N ASP A 50 5.60 -7.31 -13.86
CA ASP A 50 5.98 -6.83 -15.20
C ASP A 50 7.50 -6.71 -15.38
N PHE A 51 8.22 -6.42 -14.31
CA PHE A 51 9.67 -6.20 -14.32
C PHE A 51 10.50 -7.49 -14.51
N ASN A 52 9.91 -8.66 -14.35
CA ASN A 52 10.55 -9.97 -14.56
C ASN A 52 9.68 -10.90 -15.42
N PHE A 53 8.80 -10.34 -16.26
CA PHE A 53 7.92 -11.09 -17.16
C PHE A 53 7.09 -12.15 -16.43
N TRP A 54 6.73 -11.88 -15.17
CA TRP A 54 5.97 -12.77 -14.29
C TRP A 54 6.68 -14.11 -14.00
N ASN A 55 8.02 -14.13 -14.15
CA ASN A 55 8.82 -15.30 -13.80
C ASN A 55 9.06 -15.36 -12.28
N GLU A 56 8.52 -16.36 -11.62
CA GLU A 56 8.62 -16.54 -10.17
C GLU A 56 10.01 -16.94 -9.66
N GLU A 57 10.90 -17.35 -10.55
CA GLU A 57 12.26 -17.77 -10.18
C GLU A 57 13.27 -16.60 -10.16
N ASP A 58 12.93 -15.46 -10.80
CA ASP A 58 13.88 -14.37 -11.02
C ASP A 58 14.10 -13.51 -9.77
N LEU A 59 13.11 -13.40 -8.87
CA LEU A 59 13.23 -12.57 -7.68
C LEU A 59 12.77 -13.31 -6.42
N PRO A 60 13.56 -14.29 -5.94
CA PRO A 60 13.28 -14.93 -4.67
C PRO A 60 13.47 -13.95 -3.52
N MET A 61 12.59 -14.03 -2.52
CA MET A 61 12.70 -13.26 -1.29
C MET A 61 13.54 -14.00 -0.25
N MET A 62 14.26 -13.24 0.56
CA MET A 62 15.07 -13.75 1.66
C MET A 62 14.36 -13.51 3.00
N PRO A 63 14.35 -14.50 3.90
CA PRO A 63 13.84 -14.29 5.25
C PRO A 63 14.80 -13.39 6.04
N VAL A 64 14.26 -12.31 6.62
CA VAL A 64 15.05 -11.31 7.37
C VAL A 64 14.82 -11.37 8.88
N GLY A 65 13.90 -12.21 9.35
CA GLY A 65 13.56 -12.42 10.75
C GLY A 65 12.09 -12.05 11.04
N GLY A 66 11.55 -12.54 12.18
CA GLY A 66 10.17 -12.27 12.62
C GLY A 66 9.09 -12.71 11.63
N GLY A 67 9.36 -13.67 10.75
CA GLY A 67 8.43 -14.08 9.69
C GLY A 67 8.35 -13.13 8.51
N ILE A 68 9.26 -12.15 8.41
CA ILE A 68 9.31 -11.18 7.32
C ILE A 68 10.27 -11.66 6.24
N TRP A 69 9.84 -11.48 5.01
CA TRP A 69 10.58 -11.75 3.79
C TRP A 69 10.85 -10.45 3.05
N GLU A 70 12.03 -10.33 2.45
CA GLU A 70 12.46 -9.13 1.74
C GLU A 70 13.12 -9.49 0.40
N ALA A 71 12.83 -8.69 -0.62
CA ALA A 71 13.57 -8.69 -1.89
C ALA A 71 13.72 -7.28 -2.42
N VAL A 72 14.78 -7.03 -3.19
CA VAL A 72 15.03 -5.73 -3.85
C VAL A 72 15.15 -5.96 -5.35
N SER A 73 14.45 -5.16 -6.14
CA SER A 73 14.54 -5.18 -7.59
C SER A 73 14.89 -3.81 -8.14
N LYS A 74 16.00 -3.73 -8.86
CA LYS A 74 16.39 -2.53 -9.63
C LYS A 74 15.64 -2.39 -10.95
N PHE A 75 14.97 -3.44 -11.39
CA PHE A 75 14.21 -3.45 -12.65
C PHE A 75 12.74 -3.07 -12.44
N ALA A 76 12.24 -3.16 -11.22
CA ALA A 76 10.90 -2.74 -10.87
C ALA A 76 10.74 -1.22 -11.11
N LYS A 77 9.55 -0.82 -11.60
CA LYS A 77 9.25 0.59 -11.91
C LYS A 77 7.87 0.96 -11.36
N ARG A 78 7.70 2.21 -10.98
CA ARG A 78 6.39 2.76 -10.59
C ARG A 78 5.36 2.49 -11.71
N GLY A 79 4.17 2.05 -11.32
CA GLY A 79 3.08 1.70 -12.21
C GLY A 79 3.09 0.24 -12.68
N GLY A 80 4.19 -0.50 -12.48
CA GLY A 80 4.27 -1.92 -12.82
C GLY A 80 3.42 -2.78 -11.88
N ALA A 81 2.77 -3.80 -12.43
CA ALA A 81 2.00 -4.76 -11.67
C ALA A 81 2.88 -5.84 -11.04
N TYR A 82 2.49 -6.35 -9.86
CA TYR A 82 3.20 -7.44 -9.19
C TYR A 82 2.30 -8.26 -8.26
N LYS A 83 2.79 -9.48 -7.93
CA LYS A 83 2.23 -10.38 -6.91
C LYS A 83 3.35 -11.05 -6.13
N TYR A 84 3.01 -11.57 -4.97
CA TYR A 84 3.84 -12.54 -4.26
C TYR A 84 3.43 -13.96 -4.68
N CYS A 85 4.40 -14.78 -5.10
CA CYS A 85 4.23 -16.21 -5.24
C CYS A 85 4.69 -16.86 -3.94
N VAL A 86 3.75 -17.39 -3.17
CA VAL A 86 3.99 -17.94 -1.84
C VAL A 86 3.87 -19.47 -1.92
N THR A 87 4.92 -20.18 -1.49
CA THR A 87 4.91 -21.64 -1.35
C THR A 87 4.67 -21.99 0.13
N GLY A 88 3.59 -22.69 0.39
CA GLY A 88 3.22 -23.17 1.72
C GLY A 88 4.01 -24.42 2.16
N ALA A 89 3.76 -24.86 3.41
CA ALA A 89 4.43 -26.04 3.99
C ALA A 89 4.12 -27.35 3.24
N ASP A 90 2.99 -27.41 2.57
CA ASP A 90 2.56 -28.53 1.74
C ASP A 90 3.09 -28.49 0.29
N GLY A 91 3.92 -27.49 -0.03
CA GLY A 91 4.45 -27.25 -1.37
C GLY A 91 3.46 -26.54 -2.32
N THR A 92 2.25 -26.24 -1.88
CA THR A 92 1.25 -25.55 -2.70
C THR A 92 1.70 -24.12 -2.96
N LYS A 93 1.66 -23.71 -4.23
CA LYS A 93 1.96 -22.34 -4.65
C LYS A 93 0.66 -21.53 -4.80
N VAL A 94 0.66 -20.34 -4.24
CA VAL A 94 -0.44 -19.38 -4.36
C VAL A 94 0.08 -17.98 -4.71
N TYR A 95 -0.63 -17.30 -5.62
CA TYR A 95 -0.30 -15.91 -5.96
C TYR A 95 -1.18 -14.96 -5.14
N LYS A 96 -0.55 -14.08 -4.40
CA LYS A 96 -1.21 -13.11 -3.50
C LYS A 96 -0.90 -11.68 -3.91
N ALA A 97 -1.92 -10.83 -3.85
CA ALA A 97 -1.71 -9.39 -3.83
C ALA A 97 -0.92 -8.98 -2.57
N ASP A 98 -0.27 -7.84 -2.62
CA ASP A 98 0.40 -7.28 -1.46
C ASP A 98 -0.64 -6.75 -0.45
N PRO A 99 -0.65 -7.26 0.80
CA PRO A 99 -1.56 -6.76 1.83
C PRO A 99 -1.37 -5.28 2.18
N TYR A 100 -0.16 -4.76 1.91
CA TYR A 100 0.22 -3.37 2.16
C TYR A 100 0.41 -2.58 0.86
N GLY A 101 -0.13 -3.09 -0.25
CA GLY A 101 -0.09 -2.40 -1.55
C GLY A 101 -0.95 -1.13 -1.52
N ASN A 102 -0.36 0.01 -1.92
CA ASN A 102 -1.06 1.29 -1.94
C ASN A 102 -2.05 1.41 -3.11
N ARG A 103 -1.88 0.58 -4.14
CA ARG A 103 -2.73 0.58 -5.33
C ARG A 103 -2.90 -0.84 -5.86
N ALA A 104 -4.07 -1.14 -6.36
CA ALA A 104 -4.40 -2.39 -7.06
C ALA A 104 -4.79 -2.12 -8.51
N MET A 105 -4.63 -3.15 -9.35
CA MET A 105 -5.20 -3.15 -10.70
C MET A 105 -6.73 -3.17 -10.63
N PRO A 106 -7.44 -2.53 -11.59
CA PRO A 106 -8.89 -2.64 -11.71
C PRO A 106 -9.33 -4.09 -11.94
N LEU A 107 -10.50 -4.44 -11.43
CA LEU A 107 -11.10 -5.75 -11.72
C LEU A 107 -11.27 -5.95 -13.24
N PRO A 108 -11.06 -7.18 -13.75
CA PRO A 108 -10.92 -8.47 -13.02
C PRO A 108 -9.49 -8.78 -12.53
N GLU A 109 -8.54 -7.89 -12.77
CA GLU A 109 -7.17 -8.07 -12.31
C GLU A 109 -7.10 -8.08 -10.78
N THR A 110 -6.11 -8.82 -10.25
CA THR A 110 -5.92 -8.96 -8.79
C THR A 110 -4.50 -8.65 -8.34
N SER A 111 -3.73 -7.98 -9.19
CA SER A 111 -2.34 -7.60 -8.92
C SER A 111 -2.27 -6.30 -8.12
N SER A 112 -1.25 -6.18 -7.28
CA SER A 112 -0.85 -4.90 -6.71
C SER A 112 -0.07 -4.09 -7.73
N VAL A 113 -0.08 -2.77 -7.60
CA VAL A 113 0.69 -1.86 -8.45
C VAL A 113 1.79 -1.21 -7.62
N ILE A 114 3.00 -1.15 -8.17
CA ILE A 114 4.13 -0.44 -7.55
C ILE A 114 3.82 1.05 -7.53
N ASP A 115 3.32 1.53 -6.42
CA ASP A 115 2.95 2.93 -6.22
C ASP A 115 3.20 3.34 -4.77
N PRO A 116 4.50 3.47 -4.37
CA PRO A 116 4.84 3.90 -3.02
C PRO A 116 4.23 5.27 -2.74
N PRO A 117 3.80 5.53 -1.50
CA PRO A 117 3.15 6.78 -1.16
C PRO A 117 4.06 7.97 -1.46
N GLU A 118 3.51 8.96 -2.12
CA GLU A 118 4.19 10.23 -2.30
C GLU A 118 4.23 10.99 -0.97
N LYS A 119 5.30 11.77 -0.77
CA LYS A 119 5.39 12.69 0.36
C LYS A 119 4.47 13.88 0.12
N PHE A 120 3.16 13.66 0.27
CA PHE A 120 2.17 14.73 0.16
C PHE A 120 2.38 15.75 1.28
N ARG A 121 2.50 17.02 0.92
CA ARG A 121 2.63 18.11 1.90
C ARG A 121 1.25 18.67 2.22
N TRP A 122 0.73 18.31 3.38
CA TRP A 122 -0.51 18.85 3.89
C TRP A 122 -0.40 20.35 4.20
N THR A 123 -1.36 21.15 3.72
CA THR A 123 -1.40 22.60 3.96
C THR A 123 -2.51 22.99 4.95
N ASP A 124 -3.19 22.01 5.52
CA ASP A 124 -4.40 22.15 6.36
C ASP A 124 -4.11 22.26 7.87
N ALA A 125 -2.87 22.53 8.27
CA ALA A 125 -2.46 22.54 9.69
C ALA A 125 -3.30 23.48 10.56
N VAL A 126 -3.71 24.65 10.03
CA VAL A 126 -4.56 25.62 10.72
C VAL A 126 -5.97 25.06 10.91
N TYR A 127 -6.55 24.50 9.87
CA TYR A 127 -7.86 23.85 9.92
C TYR A 127 -7.89 22.70 10.94
N ARG A 128 -6.92 21.80 10.90
CA ARG A 128 -6.83 20.66 11.82
C ARG A 128 -6.71 21.09 13.28
N ARG A 129 -5.92 22.12 13.57
CA ARG A 129 -5.78 22.67 14.92
C ARG A 129 -7.11 23.26 15.43
N ASN A 130 -7.81 23.99 14.59
CA ASN A 130 -9.10 24.58 14.94
C ASN A 130 -10.18 23.50 15.09
N LYS A 131 -10.20 22.50 14.23
CA LYS A 131 -11.11 21.34 14.31
C LYS A 131 -10.99 20.63 15.66
N LEU A 132 -9.77 20.30 16.11
CA LEU A 132 -9.56 19.65 17.40
C LEU A 132 -10.10 20.46 18.59
N ARG A 133 -10.02 21.80 18.52
CA ARG A 133 -10.58 22.70 19.56
C ARG A 133 -12.10 22.83 19.49
N GLN A 134 -12.68 22.61 18.32
CA GLN A 134 -14.11 22.82 18.07
C GLN A 134 -14.92 21.51 18.11
N THR A 135 -14.28 20.34 18.13
CA THR A 135 -14.96 19.05 18.19
C THR A 135 -15.60 18.90 19.56
N SER A 136 -16.88 19.21 19.65
CA SER A 136 -17.73 18.99 20.82
C SER A 136 -18.97 18.23 20.37
N LEU A 137 -19.30 17.16 21.04
CA LEU A 137 -20.56 16.41 20.83
C LEU A 137 -21.80 17.23 21.16
N GLN A 138 -21.64 18.41 21.80
CA GLN A 138 -22.71 19.33 22.18
C GLN A 138 -23.00 20.40 21.12
N ARG A 139 -22.30 20.38 19.99
CA ARG A 139 -22.54 21.36 18.90
C ARG A 139 -23.37 20.71 17.80
N PRO A 140 -24.22 21.50 17.12
CA PRO A 140 -24.90 21.03 15.91
C PRO A 140 -23.87 20.57 14.86
N VAL A 141 -24.18 19.46 14.21
CA VAL A 141 -23.36 18.89 13.13
C VAL A 141 -24.23 18.82 11.89
N ASN A 142 -23.74 19.37 10.79
CA ASN A 142 -24.31 19.16 9.47
C ASN A 142 -23.51 18.05 8.77
N ILE A 143 -24.22 17.02 8.33
CA ILE A 143 -23.64 15.91 7.57
C ILE A 143 -24.17 16.00 6.15
N TYR A 144 -23.26 16.10 5.18
CA TYR A 144 -23.58 16.05 3.76
C TYR A 144 -22.92 14.78 3.18
N GLU A 145 -23.75 13.80 2.84
CA GLU A 145 -23.31 12.55 2.25
C GLU A 145 -23.29 12.69 0.73
N VAL A 146 -22.15 12.34 0.11
CA VAL A 146 -21.93 12.48 -1.33
C VAL A 146 -21.45 11.16 -1.91
N HIS A 147 -22.16 10.70 -2.95
CA HIS A 147 -21.67 9.63 -3.80
C HIS A 147 -20.94 10.25 -5.00
N ALA A 148 -19.61 10.22 -4.97
CA ALA A 148 -18.74 10.93 -5.93
C ALA A 148 -19.05 10.64 -7.40
N GLY A 149 -19.39 9.37 -7.73
CA GLY A 149 -19.67 8.96 -9.10
C GLY A 149 -21.05 9.39 -9.65
N SER A 150 -21.96 9.90 -8.82
CA SER A 150 -23.32 10.29 -9.25
C SER A 150 -23.72 11.69 -8.83
N TRP A 151 -22.95 12.37 -7.97
CA TRP A 151 -23.28 13.71 -7.48
C TRP A 151 -23.32 14.75 -8.61
N LYS A 152 -22.30 14.75 -9.47
CA LYS A 152 -22.22 15.59 -10.66
C LYS A 152 -21.33 14.93 -11.72
N ARG A 153 -21.60 15.20 -12.97
CA ARG A 153 -20.82 14.75 -14.12
C ARG A 153 -20.52 15.92 -15.04
N HIS A 154 -19.57 15.74 -15.94
CA HIS A 154 -19.36 16.60 -17.09
C HIS A 154 -20.54 16.52 -18.08
N ASP A 155 -20.67 17.49 -18.97
CA ASP A 155 -21.75 17.54 -19.98
C ASP A 155 -21.70 16.36 -20.95
N ASP A 156 -20.53 15.75 -21.15
CA ASP A 156 -20.33 14.52 -21.94
C ASP A 156 -20.67 13.23 -21.18
N GLY A 157 -21.12 13.33 -19.93
CA GLY A 157 -21.47 12.21 -19.07
C GLY A 157 -20.28 11.55 -18.34
N SER A 158 -19.06 11.98 -18.57
CA SER A 158 -17.87 11.47 -17.86
C SER A 158 -17.88 11.89 -16.38
N TYR A 159 -17.11 11.15 -15.55
CA TYR A 159 -16.99 11.43 -14.12
C TYR A 159 -16.05 12.60 -13.87
N LEU A 160 -16.36 13.41 -12.86
CA LEU A 160 -15.42 14.38 -12.32
C LEU A 160 -14.22 13.65 -11.68
N SER A 161 -13.02 14.19 -11.87
CA SER A 161 -11.88 13.81 -11.05
C SER A 161 -12.08 14.23 -9.59
N TYR A 162 -11.37 13.64 -8.65
CA TYR A 162 -11.45 14.05 -7.24
C TYR A 162 -11.04 15.51 -7.03
N THR A 163 -10.14 16.05 -7.83
CA THR A 163 -9.74 17.45 -7.78
C THR A 163 -10.89 18.37 -8.19
N GLU A 164 -11.51 18.11 -9.33
CA GLU A 164 -12.68 18.86 -9.81
C GLU A 164 -13.86 18.75 -8.84
N LEU A 165 -14.09 17.56 -8.29
CA LEU A 165 -15.12 17.36 -7.28
C LEU A 165 -14.84 18.19 -6.03
N ALA A 166 -13.60 18.23 -5.54
CA ALA A 166 -13.21 19.02 -4.38
C ALA A 166 -13.44 20.51 -4.62
N GLU A 167 -13.08 21.04 -5.79
CA GLU A 167 -13.29 22.44 -6.16
C GLU A 167 -14.77 22.85 -6.20
N GLN A 168 -15.68 21.91 -6.44
CA GLN A 168 -17.11 22.19 -6.53
C GLN A 168 -17.88 21.93 -5.22
N LEU A 169 -17.26 21.23 -4.26
CA LEU A 169 -17.86 20.96 -2.95
C LEU A 169 -17.54 22.02 -1.88
N ILE A 170 -16.61 22.93 -2.16
CA ILE A 170 -16.15 23.99 -1.23
C ILE A 170 -17.01 25.27 -1.46
#